data_9ead37b79827c6108307a06d3b312702
#
_entry.id   9ead37b79827c6108307a06d3b312702
#
_cell.length_a   1.000
_cell.length_b   1.000
_cell.length_c   1.000
_cell.angle_alpha   90.00
_cell.angle_beta   90.00
_cell.angle_gamma   90.00
#
_symmetry.space_group_name_H-M   'P 1'
#
loop_
_entity.id
_entity.type
_entity.pdbx_description
1 polymer ?
#
loop_
_entity_poly.entity_id
_entity_poly.type
_entity_poly.pdbx_seq_one_letter_code
_entity_poly.pdbx_strand_id
1 'polypeptide(L)'
;MTDEADRELVLQREIPFPRELVWKAMTDPVHVNKWWGPNGFTCENVRMNFRVGGVWAFDMLGPDGTRYPNHAVFKEIVPPSKLVFDQGDGQKFWFEMTVTLAEAAGGTRITIRQLYETKAFRDEVVGKYGAIEGGKQHLAKLEAYIRQHLTR
;
A
#
# COMPACT_ATOMS: atom_id res chain seq x y z
N MET A 1 17.72 -19.26 11.93
CA MET A 1 16.44 -18.57 12.11
C MET A 1 16.50 -17.20 11.42
N THR A 2 15.60 -16.95 10.50
CA THR A 2 15.60 -15.69 9.78
C THR A 2 14.94 -14.62 10.62
N ASP A 3 15.65 -13.54 10.90
CA ASP A 3 15.09 -12.39 11.60
C ASP A 3 14.08 -11.70 10.70
N GLU A 4 12.95 -11.26 11.25
CA GLU A 4 11.95 -10.48 10.49
C GLU A 4 12.58 -9.25 9.86
N ALA A 5 13.54 -8.62 10.54
CA ALA A 5 14.22 -7.43 10.01
C ALA A 5 14.92 -7.68 8.68
N ASP A 6 15.36 -8.93 8.43
CA ASP A 6 16.04 -9.29 7.17
C ASP A 6 15.07 -9.40 5.99
N ARG A 7 13.79 -9.60 6.26
CA ARG A 7 12.77 -9.81 5.21
C ARG A 7 11.77 -8.68 5.13
N GLU A 8 12.01 -7.57 5.79
CA GLU A 8 11.08 -6.44 5.74
C GLU A 8 11.58 -5.29 4.90
N LEU A 9 10.63 -4.52 4.42
CA LEU A 9 10.87 -3.24 3.76
C LEU A 9 9.97 -2.23 4.46
N VAL A 10 10.57 -1.16 5.01
CA VAL A 10 9.84 -0.14 5.75
C VAL A 10 10.04 1.22 5.08
N LEU A 11 8.95 1.92 4.84
CA LEU A 11 8.97 3.25 4.27
C LEU A 11 8.09 4.17 5.12
N GLN A 12 8.52 5.42 5.28
CA GLN A 12 7.77 6.43 6.03
C GLN A 12 7.68 7.71 5.24
N ARG A 13 6.59 8.44 5.46
CA ARG A 13 6.42 9.78 4.90
C ARG A 13 5.55 10.59 5.82
N GLU A 14 5.88 11.86 5.98
CA GLU A 14 5.00 12.80 6.67
C GLU A 14 4.11 13.48 5.64
N ILE A 15 2.82 13.46 5.89
CA ILE A 15 1.79 13.98 4.99
C ILE A 15 1.06 15.08 5.75
N PRO A 16 0.96 16.31 5.19
CA PRO A 16 0.41 17.45 5.94
C PRO A 16 -1.13 17.48 5.91
N PHE A 17 -1.75 16.34 6.20
CA PHE A 17 -3.20 16.19 6.25
C PHE A 17 -3.59 15.28 7.40
N PRO A 18 -4.80 15.44 7.97
CA PRO A 18 -5.23 14.61 9.11
C PRO A 18 -5.42 13.15 8.73
N ARG A 19 -5.28 12.28 9.73
CA ARG A 19 -5.35 10.82 9.52
C ARG A 19 -6.63 10.38 8.82
N GLU A 20 -7.74 11.04 9.11
CA GLU A 20 -9.04 10.69 8.54
C GLU A 20 -9.03 10.83 7.02
N LEU A 21 -8.37 11.86 6.49
CA LEU A 21 -8.24 12.03 5.05
C LEU A 21 -7.31 10.99 4.44
N VAL A 22 -6.20 10.71 5.11
CA VAL A 22 -5.25 9.69 4.65
C VAL A 22 -5.92 8.32 4.65
N TRP A 23 -6.64 8.00 5.72
CA TRP A 23 -7.38 6.74 5.83
C TRP A 23 -8.40 6.60 4.71
N LYS A 24 -9.17 7.65 4.46
CA LYS A 24 -10.18 7.65 3.41
C LYS A 24 -9.56 7.40 2.02
N ALA A 25 -8.46 8.07 1.72
CA ALA A 25 -7.78 7.89 0.44
C ALA A 25 -7.29 6.46 0.26
N MET A 26 -6.90 5.79 1.34
CA MET A 26 -6.33 4.44 1.30
C MET A 26 -7.37 3.32 1.31
N THR A 27 -8.55 3.56 1.86
CA THR A 27 -9.50 2.48 2.13
C THR A 27 -10.80 2.58 1.34
N ASP A 28 -11.10 3.73 0.77
CA ASP A 28 -12.29 3.90 -0.06
C ASP A 28 -11.95 3.46 -1.50
N PRO A 29 -12.66 2.47 -2.05
CA PRO A 29 -12.35 1.98 -3.40
C PRO A 29 -12.46 3.04 -4.48
N VAL A 30 -13.31 4.04 -4.30
CA VAL A 30 -13.41 5.15 -5.26
C VAL A 30 -12.11 5.95 -5.29
N HIS A 31 -11.48 6.13 -4.15
CA HIS A 31 -10.26 6.93 -4.05
C HIS A 31 -8.99 6.13 -4.32
N VAL A 32 -8.88 4.93 -3.74
CA VAL A 32 -7.65 4.14 -3.84
C VAL A 32 -7.29 3.79 -5.28
N ASN A 33 -8.28 3.56 -6.12
CA ASN A 33 -8.07 3.31 -7.55
C ASN A 33 -7.29 4.40 -8.27
N LYS A 34 -7.38 5.62 -7.76
CA LYS A 34 -6.91 6.79 -8.52
C LYS A 34 -5.45 7.11 -8.27
N TRP A 35 -4.84 6.56 -7.23
CA TRP A 35 -3.46 6.86 -6.91
C TRP A 35 -2.58 5.64 -6.64
N TRP A 36 -3.16 4.48 -6.37
CA TRP A 36 -2.44 3.28 -5.95
C TRP A 36 -1.40 2.87 -6.99
N GLY A 37 -0.18 2.56 -6.51
CA GLY A 37 0.91 2.09 -7.34
C GLY A 37 1.98 3.14 -7.61
N PRO A 38 3.15 2.71 -8.10
CA PRO A 38 4.22 3.63 -8.47
C PRO A 38 3.90 4.43 -9.73
N ASN A 39 4.76 5.38 -10.07
CA ASN A 39 4.57 6.21 -11.25
C ASN A 39 4.44 5.36 -12.51
N GLY A 40 3.54 5.75 -13.38
CA GLY A 40 3.30 5.05 -14.65
C GLY A 40 2.32 3.88 -14.53
N PHE A 41 1.94 3.49 -13.32
CA PHE A 41 0.94 2.44 -13.11
C PHE A 41 -0.40 3.04 -12.77
N THR A 42 -1.46 2.32 -13.16
CA THR A 42 -2.82 2.63 -12.74
C THR A 42 -3.42 1.41 -12.05
N CYS A 43 -4.46 1.64 -11.28
CA CYS A 43 -5.10 0.59 -10.49
C CYS A 43 -6.57 0.47 -10.89
N GLU A 44 -7.02 -0.74 -11.10
CA GLU A 44 -8.41 -1.04 -11.44
C GLU A 44 -8.96 -2.01 -10.39
N ASN A 45 -9.89 -1.54 -9.55
CA ASN A 45 -10.50 -2.43 -8.55
C ASN A 45 -11.45 -3.40 -9.23
N VAL A 46 -11.21 -4.67 -8.99
CA VAL A 46 -12.13 -5.73 -9.40
C VAL A 46 -13.16 -5.93 -8.28
N ARG A 47 -12.70 -5.96 -7.04
CA ARG A 47 -13.57 -6.17 -5.89
C ARG A 47 -12.88 -5.71 -4.61
N MET A 48 -13.59 -5.00 -3.74
CA MET A 48 -13.11 -4.72 -2.39
C MET A 48 -14.20 -4.99 -1.38
N ASN A 49 -13.94 -5.92 -0.48
CA ASN A 49 -14.82 -6.21 0.65
C ASN A 49 -14.06 -5.79 1.91
N PHE A 50 -14.25 -4.53 2.32
CA PHE A 50 -13.44 -3.90 3.37
C PHE A 50 -13.90 -4.31 4.75
N ARG A 51 -13.47 -5.50 5.18
CA ARG A 51 -13.69 -6.03 6.52
C ARG A 51 -12.62 -7.08 6.79
N VAL A 52 -12.40 -7.41 8.07
CA VAL A 52 -11.47 -8.48 8.44
C VAL A 52 -11.92 -9.79 7.78
N GLY A 53 -10.99 -10.46 7.10
CA GLY A 53 -11.28 -11.65 6.31
C GLY A 53 -11.80 -11.35 4.91
N GLY A 54 -12.12 -10.08 4.60
CA GLY A 54 -12.58 -9.69 3.28
C GLY A 54 -11.46 -9.63 2.27
N VAL A 55 -11.81 -9.71 0.99
CA VAL A 55 -10.85 -9.73 -0.12
C VAL A 55 -10.88 -8.41 -0.87
N TRP A 56 -9.68 -7.94 -1.21
CA TRP A 56 -9.48 -6.83 -2.13
C TRP A 56 -8.73 -7.38 -3.33
N ALA A 57 -9.44 -7.52 -4.45
CA ALA A 57 -8.84 -7.97 -5.70
C ALA A 57 -8.77 -6.78 -6.65
N PHE A 58 -7.59 -6.54 -7.20
CA PHE A 58 -7.37 -5.41 -8.10
C PHE A 58 -6.30 -5.74 -9.13
N ASP A 59 -6.35 -5.04 -10.26
CA ASP A 59 -5.34 -5.17 -11.29
C ASP A 59 -4.50 -3.90 -11.34
N MET A 60 -3.19 -4.08 -11.38
CA MET A 60 -2.27 -2.99 -11.69
C MET A 60 -1.98 -3.01 -13.18
N LEU A 61 -2.08 -1.86 -13.81
CA LEU A 61 -1.79 -1.71 -15.24
C LEU A 61 -0.48 -0.95 -15.38
N GLY A 62 0.51 -1.59 -15.99
CA GLY A 62 1.80 -0.97 -16.23
C GLY A 62 1.77 0.05 -17.35
N PRO A 63 2.87 0.79 -17.55
CA PRO A 63 2.95 1.81 -18.60
C PRO A 63 2.75 1.26 -20.02
N ASP A 64 3.06 -0.01 -20.22
CA ASP A 64 2.88 -0.70 -21.50
C ASP A 64 1.52 -1.38 -21.65
N GLY A 65 0.63 -1.20 -20.66
CA GLY A 65 -0.68 -1.83 -20.66
C GLY A 65 -0.70 -3.24 -20.09
N THR A 66 0.44 -3.77 -19.65
CA THR A 66 0.48 -5.09 -19.03
C THR A 66 -0.33 -5.11 -17.74
N ARG A 67 -1.17 -6.13 -17.59
CA ARG A 67 -2.06 -6.26 -16.44
C ARG A 67 -1.45 -7.23 -15.41
N TYR A 68 -1.36 -6.75 -14.17
CA TYR A 68 -0.79 -7.54 -13.07
C TYR A 68 -1.88 -7.74 -12.01
N PRO A 69 -2.43 -8.96 -11.91
CA PRO A 69 -3.47 -9.23 -10.90
C PRO A 69 -2.89 -9.19 -9.49
N ASN A 70 -3.64 -8.57 -8.60
CA ASN A 70 -3.29 -8.48 -7.18
C ASN A 70 -4.46 -8.96 -6.33
N HIS A 71 -4.15 -9.57 -5.19
CA HIS A 71 -5.14 -10.14 -4.30
C HIS A 71 -4.68 -9.92 -2.86
N ALA A 72 -5.53 -9.27 -2.08
CA ALA A 72 -5.23 -9.01 -0.67
C ALA A 72 -6.36 -9.53 0.21
N VAL A 73 -6.00 -9.96 1.41
CA VAL A 73 -6.97 -10.37 2.43
C VAL A 73 -6.72 -9.53 3.68
N PHE A 74 -7.74 -8.82 4.14
CA PHE A 74 -7.61 -7.96 5.31
C PHE A 74 -7.53 -8.78 6.58
N LYS A 75 -6.56 -8.45 7.43
CA LYS A 75 -6.32 -9.15 8.70
C LYS A 75 -6.65 -8.30 9.91
N GLU A 76 -6.42 -6.99 9.82
CA GLU A 76 -6.68 -6.08 10.92
C GLU A 76 -7.07 -4.72 10.37
N ILE A 77 -8.14 -4.14 10.93
CA ILE A 77 -8.63 -2.83 10.49
C ILE A 77 -8.95 -2.03 11.75
N VAL A 78 -8.15 -1.00 12.02
CA VAL A 78 -8.33 -0.11 13.17
C VAL A 78 -8.36 1.34 12.68
N PRO A 79 -9.53 1.85 12.26
CA PRO A 79 -9.61 3.21 11.75
C PRO A 79 -9.32 4.25 12.82
N PRO A 80 -8.65 5.33 12.51
CA PRO A 80 -7.93 5.63 11.29
C PRO A 80 -6.42 5.39 11.42
N SER A 81 -6.00 4.41 12.22
CA SER A 81 -4.61 4.27 12.66
C SER A 81 -3.86 3.07 12.11
N LYS A 82 -4.54 1.96 11.79
CA LYS A 82 -3.81 0.75 11.42
C LYS A 82 -4.59 -0.13 10.45
N LEU A 83 -3.88 -0.66 9.45
CA LEU A 83 -4.44 -1.58 8.46
C LEU A 83 -3.41 -2.67 8.20
N VAL A 84 -3.82 -3.94 8.28
CA VAL A 84 -2.95 -5.08 7.99
C VAL A 84 -3.63 -5.97 6.97
N PHE A 85 -2.90 -6.36 5.93
CA PHE A 85 -3.41 -7.32 4.96
C PHE A 85 -2.28 -8.15 4.35
N ASP A 86 -2.61 -9.38 3.96
CA ASP A 86 -1.71 -10.23 3.19
C ASP A 86 -1.95 -9.95 1.72
N GLN A 87 -0.88 -9.77 0.95
CA GLN A 87 -0.97 -9.46 -0.48
C GLN A 87 -0.19 -10.47 -1.30
N GLY A 88 -0.74 -10.81 -2.44
CA GLY A 88 -0.15 -11.69 -3.42
C GLY A 88 -0.89 -11.55 -4.74
N ASP A 89 -0.84 -12.59 -5.58
CA ASP A 89 -1.53 -12.59 -6.87
C ASP A 89 -2.78 -13.49 -6.89
N GLY A 90 -3.18 -13.99 -5.72
CA GLY A 90 -4.29 -14.93 -5.58
C GLY A 90 -3.87 -16.38 -5.53
N GLN A 91 -2.64 -16.68 -5.96
CA GLN A 91 -2.08 -18.03 -5.93
C GLN A 91 -0.84 -18.10 -5.05
N LYS A 92 -0.03 -17.03 -5.07
CA LYS A 92 1.19 -16.95 -4.30
C LYS A 92 1.11 -15.76 -3.35
N PHE A 93 1.45 -15.99 -2.08
CA PHE A 93 1.61 -14.93 -1.09
C PHE A 93 2.94 -14.21 -1.34
N TRP A 94 2.92 -12.88 -1.29
CA TRP A 94 4.12 -12.06 -1.44
C TRP A 94 4.60 -11.48 -0.12
N PHE A 95 3.72 -10.79 0.58
CA PHE A 95 4.10 -10.13 1.83
C PHE A 95 2.87 -9.79 2.67
N GLU A 96 3.14 -9.57 3.97
CA GLU A 96 2.15 -8.96 4.86
C GLU A 96 2.41 -7.45 4.87
N MET A 97 1.40 -6.68 4.55
CA MET A 97 1.46 -5.22 4.57
C MET A 97 0.87 -4.71 5.88
N THR A 98 1.63 -3.88 6.58
CA THR A 98 1.14 -3.15 7.74
C THR A 98 1.26 -1.67 7.46
N VAL A 99 0.15 -0.96 7.55
CA VAL A 99 0.10 0.49 7.40
C VAL A 99 -0.27 1.08 8.75
N THR A 100 0.55 1.99 9.26
CA THR A 100 0.22 2.73 10.48
C THR A 100 0.17 4.21 10.18
N LEU A 101 -0.83 4.88 10.77
CA LEU A 101 -1.01 6.32 10.63
C LEU A 101 -0.93 6.92 12.02
N ALA A 102 0.15 7.65 12.29
CA ALA A 102 0.35 8.30 13.57
C ALA A 102 0.17 9.81 13.40
N GLU A 103 -0.40 10.46 14.40
CA GLU A 103 -0.45 11.91 14.39
C GLU A 103 0.96 12.47 14.52
N ALA A 104 1.26 13.47 13.69
CA ALA A 104 2.54 14.17 13.72
C ALA A 104 2.26 15.66 13.62
N ALA A 105 3.23 16.47 13.99
CA ALA A 105 3.06 17.93 13.94
C ALA A 105 2.64 18.36 12.53
N GLY A 106 1.42 18.90 12.41
CA GLY A 106 0.89 19.38 11.13
C GLY A 106 0.26 18.33 10.26
N GLY A 107 0.10 17.08 10.72
CA GLY A 107 -0.54 16.07 9.89
C GLY A 107 -0.37 14.64 10.37
N THR A 108 0.03 13.78 9.46
CA THR A 108 0.12 12.32 9.68
C THR A 108 1.50 11.80 9.28
N ARG A 109 2.06 10.93 10.11
CA ARG A 109 3.19 10.09 9.69
C ARG A 109 2.64 8.75 9.26
N ILE A 110 2.79 8.44 7.97
CA ILE A 110 2.44 7.13 7.44
C ILE A 110 3.68 6.25 7.42
N THR A 111 3.54 5.04 7.96
CA THR A 111 4.57 4.01 7.91
C THR A 111 3.99 2.81 7.21
N ILE A 112 4.64 2.33 6.16
CA ILE A 112 4.27 1.07 5.53
C ILE A 112 5.40 0.08 5.77
N ARG A 113 5.01 -1.15 6.16
CA ARG A 113 5.93 -2.24 6.39
C ARG A 113 5.47 -3.42 5.55
N GLN A 114 6.33 -3.89 4.67
CA GLN A 114 6.08 -5.10 3.89
C GLN A 114 6.99 -6.19 4.43
N LEU A 115 6.39 -7.24 4.97
CA LEU A 115 7.12 -8.37 5.52
C LEU A 115 7.02 -9.53 4.53
N TYR A 116 8.13 -9.80 3.83
CA TYR A 116 8.19 -10.84 2.81
C TYR A 116 8.38 -12.21 3.43
N GLU A 117 8.01 -13.24 2.69
CA GLU A 117 8.14 -14.62 3.16
C GLU A 117 9.60 -15.00 3.41
N THR A 118 10.52 -14.52 2.55
CA THR A 118 11.95 -14.81 2.66
C THR A 118 12.78 -13.57 2.39
N LYS A 119 14.00 -13.57 2.93
CA LYS A 119 14.98 -12.52 2.65
C LYS A 119 15.32 -12.50 1.16
N ALA A 120 15.45 -13.67 0.54
CA ALA A 120 15.78 -13.77 -0.88
C ALA A 120 14.74 -13.07 -1.75
N PHE A 121 13.46 -13.27 -1.46
CA PHE A 121 12.38 -12.61 -2.21
C PHE A 121 12.38 -11.11 -1.95
N ARG A 122 12.58 -10.69 -0.70
CA ARG A 122 12.69 -9.28 -0.36
C ARG A 122 13.82 -8.62 -1.14
N ASP A 123 14.98 -9.25 -1.19
CA ASP A 123 16.15 -8.72 -1.90
C ASP A 123 15.89 -8.63 -3.41
N GLU A 124 15.21 -9.62 -3.98
CA GLU A 124 14.82 -9.61 -5.38
C GLU A 124 13.90 -8.44 -5.70
N VAL A 125 12.88 -8.22 -4.88
CA VAL A 125 11.91 -7.14 -5.09
C VAL A 125 12.59 -5.78 -4.99
N VAL A 126 13.47 -5.60 -4.02
CA VAL A 126 14.20 -4.35 -3.86
C VAL A 126 15.20 -4.13 -5.01
N GLY A 127 15.98 -5.17 -5.36
CA GLY A 127 17.04 -5.02 -6.35
C GLY A 127 16.54 -5.03 -7.78
N LYS A 128 15.67 -5.98 -8.13
CA LYS A 128 15.23 -6.19 -9.51
C LYS A 128 14.05 -5.28 -9.89
N TYR A 129 13.14 -5.06 -8.94
CA TYR A 129 11.90 -4.32 -9.23
C TYR A 129 11.89 -2.91 -8.67
N GLY A 130 12.93 -2.49 -7.97
CA GLY A 130 13.04 -1.12 -7.46
C GLY A 130 11.97 -0.75 -6.44
N ALA A 131 11.66 -1.66 -5.53
CA ALA A 131 10.54 -1.48 -4.59
C ALA A 131 10.70 -0.27 -3.68
N ILE A 132 11.92 0.12 -3.32
CA ILE A 132 12.13 1.29 -2.45
C ILE A 132 11.70 2.56 -3.16
N GLU A 133 12.20 2.79 -4.38
CA GLU A 133 11.84 3.97 -5.15
C GLU A 133 10.36 3.94 -5.53
N GLY A 134 9.85 2.77 -5.93
CA GLY A 134 8.43 2.59 -6.23
C GLY A 134 7.54 2.92 -5.04
N GLY A 135 7.96 2.51 -3.84
CA GLY A 135 7.22 2.82 -2.62
C GLY A 135 7.22 4.31 -2.29
N LYS A 136 8.33 5.00 -2.52
CA LYS A 136 8.39 6.44 -2.35
C LYS A 136 7.45 7.15 -3.31
N GLN A 137 7.42 6.72 -4.56
CA GLN A 137 6.51 7.27 -5.57
C GLN A 137 5.05 7.02 -5.18
N HIS A 138 4.76 5.83 -4.69
CA HIS A 138 3.43 5.44 -4.22
C HIS A 138 2.92 6.40 -3.13
N LEU A 139 3.76 6.66 -2.12
CA LEU A 139 3.40 7.58 -1.03
C LEU A 139 3.30 9.04 -1.50
N ALA A 140 4.13 9.44 -2.45
CA ALA A 140 4.04 10.78 -3.03
C ALA A 140 2.73 10.95 -3.81
N LYS A 141 2.29 9.92 -4.53
CA LYS A 141 1.01 9.94 -5.23
C LYS A 141 -0.17 10.03 -4.28
N LEU A 142 -0.08 9.34 -3.12
CA LEU A 142 -1.09 9.45 -2.07
C LEU A 142 -1.25 10.89 -1.61
N GLU A 143 -0.14 11.54 -1.28
CA GLU A 143 -0.17 12.92 -0.82
C GLU A 143 -0.74 13.85 -1.90
N ALA A 144 -0.29 13.70 -3.13
CA ALA A 144 -0.76 14.53 -4.24
C ALA A 144 -2.27 14.35 -4.48
N TYR A 145 -2.75 13.11 -4.39
CA TYR A 145 -4.16 12.81 -4.56
C TYR A 145 -5.02 13.49 -3.49
N ILE A 146 -4.59 13.41 -2.23
CA ILE A 146 -5.31 14.05 -1.12
C ILE A 146 -5.37 15.57 -1.36
N ARG A 147 -4.24 16.15 -1.74
CA ARG A 147 -4.15 17.60 -1.98
C ARG A 147 -5.09 18.06 -3.09
N GLN A 148 -5.17 17.28 -4.17
CA GLN A 148 -5.96 17.66 -5.34
C GLN A 148 -7.45 17.35 -5.20
N HIS A 149 -7.82 16.30 -4.48
CA HIS A 149 -9.18 15.76 -4.53
C HIS A 149 -9.92 15.69 -3.20
N LEU A 150 -9.22 15.71 -2.08
CA LEU A 150 -9.85 15.55 -0.76
C LEU A 150 -9.76 16.80 0.13
N THR A 151 -9.08 17.83 -0.34
CA THR A 151 -9.00 19.12 0.36
C THR A 151 -9.67 20.21 -0.47
N ARG A 152 -10.15 21.24 0.22
CA ARG A 152 -10.74 22.40 -0.43
C ARG A 152 -10.14 23.65 0.16
#